data_6bf1c42f1a4dc7e5bf42a59651e596b8
#
_entry.id   6bf1c42f1a4dc7e5bf42a59651e596b8
#
_cell.length_a   1.000
_cell.length_b   1.000
_cell.length_c   1.000
_cell.angle_alpha   90.00
_cell.angle_beta   90.00
_cell.angle_gamma   90.00
#
_symmetry.space_group_name_H-M   'P 1'
#
loop_
_entity.id
_entity.type
_entity.pdbx_description
1 polymer ?
#
loop_
_entity_poly.entity_id
_entity_poly.type
_entity_poly.pdbx_seq_one_letter_code
_entity_poly.pdbx_strand_id
1 'polypeptide(L)'
;MVHLIGVSWISESLITYGFINHVISYTITFLLITIISLPYIIIGIFYKSILGNNFVNILFVSSLFVIAEYVKSLFFGGFSWLLLGQSQNQTVFDFIYPIFGSTAVSYIIVLISAIVYKSIIDKTKTYSSVSLVLLLSLIHI
;
A
#
# COMPACT_ATOMS: atom_id res chain seq x y z
N MET A 1 -4.08 8.82 -5.05
CA MET A 1 -5.53 8.88 -4.80
C MET A 1 -5.94 8.34 -3.43
N VAL A 2 -5.49 7.17 -3.00
CA VAL A 2 -5.90 6.55 -1.71
C VAL A 2 -5.66 7.48 -0.51
N HIS A 3 -4.47 8.08 -0.38
CA HIS A 3 -4.17 9.00 0.71
C HIS A 3 -4.98 10.30 0.65
N LEU A 4 -5.35 10.76 -0.55
CA LEU A 4 -6.16 11.97 -0.73
C LEU A 4 -7.56 11.79 -0.13
N ILE A 5 -8.19 10.65 -0.40
CA ILE A 5 -9.53 10.34 0.11
C ILE A 5 -9.47 9.94 1.60
N GLY A 6 -8.52 9.06 1.94
CA GLY A 6 -8.44 8.48 3.28
C GLY A 6 -7.95 9.45 4.38
N VAL A 7 -7.34 10.58 4.02
CA VAL A 7 -6.79 11.57 4.97
C VAL A 7 -7.51 12.92 4.90
N SER A 8 -8.42 13.12 3.94
CA SER A 8 -9.14 14.40 3.75
C SER A 8 -9.94 14.86 4.96
N TRP A 9 -10.42 13.93 5.79
CA TRP A 9 -11.16 14.24 7.03
C TRP A 9 -10.34 15.06 8.04
N ILE A 10 -9.01 15.07 7.93
CA ILE A 10 -8.14 15.88 8.79
C ILE A 10 -8.41 17.37 8.60
N SER A 11 -8.72 17.82 7.37
CA SER A 11 -9.07 19.21 7.13
C SER A 11 -10.33 19.64 7.91
N GLU A 12 -11.36 18.79 7.93
CA GLU A 12 -12.57 19.05 8.71
C GLU A 12 -12.28 19.04 10.23
N SER A 13 -11.43 18.14 10.68
CA SER A 13 -11.02 18.10 12.08
C SER A 13 -10.27 19.37 12.49
N LEU A 14 -9.38 19.87 11.65
CA LEU A 14 -8.64 21.10 11.89
C LEU A 14 -9.55 22.33 11.91
N ILE A 15 -10.58 22.38 11.06
CA ILE A 15 -11.55 23.48 11.01
C ILE A 15 -12.45 23.41 12.25
N THR A 16 -13.05 22.25 12.50
CA THR A 16 -14.11 22.10 13.51
C THR A 16 -13.58 22.15 14.94
N TYR A 17 -12.47 21.45 15.21
CA TYR A 17 -11.92 21.32 16.54
C TYR A 17 -10.66 22.15 16.77
N GLY A 18 -9.90 22.41 15.70
CA GLY A 18 -8.70 23.26 15.78
C GLY A 18 -8.98 24.75 15.58
N PHE A 19 -10.20 25.13 15.19
CA PHE A 19 -10.60 26.51 14.87
C PHE A 19 -9.66 27.17 13.85
N ILE A 20 -9.08 26.38 12.95
CA ILE A 20 -8.13 26.86 11.94
C ILE A 20 -8.89 27.32 10.70
N ASN A 21 -8.42 28.41 10.08
CA ASN A 21 -8.98 28.90 8.84
C ASN A 21 -8.97 27.81 7.74
N HIS A 22 -10.03 27.77 6.92
CA HIS A 22 -10.20 26.78 5.85
C HIS A 22 -8.98 26.66 4.92
N VAL A 23 -8.41 27.79 4.47
CA VAL A 23 -7.25 27.79 3.56
C VAL A 23 -6.04 27.13 4.22
N ILE A 24 -5.76 27.48 5.47
CA ILE A 24 -4.63 26.91 6.21
C ILE A 24 -4.84 25.42 6.46
N SER A 25 -6.06 25.03 6.82
CA SER A 25 -6.42 23.62 7.07
C SER A 25 -6.23 22.75 5.83
N TYR A 26 -6.71 23.20 4.66
CA TYR A 26 -6.50 22.49 3.40
C TYR A 26 -5.01 22.44 3.01
N THR A 27 -4.26 23.50 3.24
CA THR A 27 -2.82 23.54 2.96
C THR A 27 -2.06 22.53 3.82
N ILE A 28 -2.32 22.49 5.13
CA ILE A 28 -1.71 21.54 6.06
C ILE A 28 -2.05 20.10 5.64
N THR A 29 -3.32 19.84 5.34
CA THR A 29 -3.76 18.50 4.93
C THR A 29 -3.10 18.08 3.61
N PHE A 30 -2.98 18.98 2.64
CA PHE A 30 -2.31 18.71 1.37
C PHE A 30 -0.81 18.41 1.56
N LEU A 31 -0.11 19.18 2.40
CA LEU A 31 1.29 18.93 2.73
C LEU A 31 1.47 17.56 3.42
N LEU A 32 0.60 17.23 4.36
CA LEU A 32 0.61 15.94 5.04
C LEU A 32 0.44 14.79 4.04
N ILE A 33 -0.56 14.88 3.15
CA ILE A 33 -0.81 13.88 2.10
C ILE A 33 0.42 13.72 1.21
N THR A 34 1.05 14.82 0.82
CA THR A 34 2.24 14.82 -0.02
C THR A 34 3.39 14.08 0.67
N ILE A 35 3.69 14.41 1.92
CA ILE A 35 4.76 13.78 2.70
C ILE A 35 4.52 12.27 2.85
N ILE A 36 3.30 11.86 3.21
CA ILE A 36 2.95 10.45 3.39
C ILE A 36 3.04 9.68 2.06
N SER A 37 2.78 10.34 0.93
CA SER A 37 2.82 9.71 -0.40
C SER A 37 4.22 9.61 -0.99
N LEU A 38 5.20 10.40 -0.52
CA LEU A 38 6.56 10.45 -1.08
C LEU A 38 7.23 9.07 -1.22
N PRO A 39 7.25 8.18 -0.20
CA PRO A 39 7.90 6.88 -0.33
C PRO A 39 7.31 6.03 -1.48
N TYR A 40 5.99 6.08 -1.65
CA TYR A 40 5.31 5.33 -2.72
C TYR A 40 5.56 5.94 -4.11
N ILE A 41 5.64 7.27 -4.20
CA ILE A 41 5.98 7.97 -5.45
C ILE A 41 7.40 7.58 -5.89
N ILE A 42 8.36 7.56 -4.96
CA ILE A 42 9.74 7.16 -5.24
C ILE A 42 9.78 5.72 -5.79
N ILE A 43 9.10 4.78 -5.13
CA ILE A 43 9.01 3.40 -5.61
C ILE A 43 8.37 3.36 -7.00
N GLY A 44 7.31 4.12 -7.24
CA GLY A 44 6.61 4.18 -8.53
C GLY A 44 7.50 4.71 -9.67
N ILE A 45 8.34 5.70 -9.43
CA ILE A 45 9.27 6.25 -10.42
C ILE A 45 10.31 5.19 -10.82
N PHE A 46 10.86 4.49 -9.84
CA PHE A 46 11.90 3.48 -10.07
C PHE A 46 11.35 2.09 -10.41
N TYR A 47 10.02 1.92 -10.37
CA TYR A 47 9.35 0.63 -10.56
C TYR A 47 9.81 -0.10 -11.83
N LYS A 48 9.87 0.58 -12.98
CA LYS A 48 10.29 -0.02 -14.25
C LYS A 48 11.75 -0.46 -14.24
N SER A 49 12.62 0.27 -13.55
CA SER A 49 14.04 -0.09 -13.42
C SER A 49 14.24 -1.27 -12.48
N ILE A 50 13.37 -1.39 -11.47
CA ILE A 50 13.47 -2.42 -10.44
C ILE A 50 12.79 -3.71 -10.91
N LEU A 51 11.66 -3.60 -11.62
CA LEU A 51 10.89 -4.74 -12.12
C LEU A 51 11.47 -5.30 -13.43
N GLY A 52 12.72 -5.76 -13.40
CA GLY A 52 13.25 -6.57 -14.49
C GLY A 52 12.53 -7.91 -14.63
N ASN A 53 12.97 -8.75 -15.58
CA ASN A 53 12.28 -10.00 -15.93
C ASN A 53 12.38 -11.14 -14.89
N ASN A 54 13.00 -10.95 -13.74
CA ASN A 54 13.27 -11.99 -12.76
C ASN A 54 12.24 -11.98 -11.62
N PHE A 55 11.90 -13.16 -11.11
CA PHE A 55 11.05 -13.34 -9.93
C PHE A 55 11.60 -12.61 -8.69
N VAL A 56 12.93 -12.55 -8.55
CA VAL A 56 13.61 -11.82 -7.46
C VAL A 56 13.20 -10.35 -7.42
N ASN A 57 12.96 -9.74 -8.58
CA ASN A 57 12.55 -8.34 -8.64
C ASN A 57 11.12 -8.12 -8.12
N ILE A 58 10.25 -9.11 -8.26
CA ILE A 58 8.89 -9.08 -7.68
C ILE A 58 8.98 -9.07 -6.15
N LEU A 59 9.79 -9.96 -5.58
CA LEU A 59 10.04 -10.02 -4.14
C LEU A 59 10.62 -8.68 -3.64
N PHE A 60 11.57 -8.13 -4.40
CA PHE A 60 12.23 -6.86 -4.05
C PHE A 60 11.25 -5.68 -4.04
N VAL A 61 10.39 -5.55 -5.05
CA VAL A 61 9.35 -4.49 -5.10
C VAL A 61 8.38 -4.62 -3.93
N SER A 62 7.95 -5.85 -3.61
CA SER A 62 7.05 -6.10 -2.48
C SER A 62 7.71 -5.70 -1.15
N SER A 63 9.01 -5.98 -0.99
CA SER A 63 9.78 -5.57 0.19
C SER A 63 9.91 -4.06 0.28
N LEU A 64 10.19 -3.37 -0.83
CA LEU A 64 10.27 -1.90 -0.86
C LEU A 64 8.95 -1.25 -0.47
N PHE A 65 7.82 -1.82 -0.90
CA PHE A 65 6.51 -1.32 -0.52
C PHE A 65 6.29 -1.40 0.99
N VAL A 66 6.63 -2.53 1.60
CA VAL A 66 6.53 -2.72 3.06
C VAL A 66 7.47 -1.78 3.81
N ILE A 67 8.69 -1.57 3.30
CA ILE A 67 9.61 -0.58 3.85
C ILE A 67 9.01 0.83 3.78
N ALA A 68 8.34 1.18 2.68
CA ALA A 68 7.65 2.47 2.55
C ALA A 68 6.50 2.61 3.56
N GLU A 69 5.72 1.55 3.80
CA GLU A 69 4.71 1.54 4.86
C GLU A 69 5.33 1.72 6.25
N TYR A 70 6.43 1.04 6.51
CA TYR A 70 7.15 1.17 7.77
C TYR A 70 7.70 2.58 7.97
N VAL A 71 8.36 3.15 6.95
CA VAL A 71 8.84 4.53 6.98
C VAL A 71 7.68 5.51 7.23
N LYS A 72 6.55 5.33 6.53
CA LYS A 72 5.34 6.13 6.77
C LYS A 72 4.87 6.04 8.22
N SER A 73 4.90 4.85 8.81
CA SER A 73 4.45 4.67 10.19
C SER A 73 5.36 5.33 11.23
N LEU A 74 6.60 5.68 10.88
CA LEU A 74 7.51 6.41 11.77
C LEU A 74 7.26 7.93 11.78
N PHE A 75 6.61 8.47 10.72
CA PHE A 75 6.30 9.90 10.69
C PHE A 75 5.24 10.28 11.72
N PHE A 76 5.32 11.48 12.21
CA PHE A 76 4.34 12.08 13.13
C PHE A 76 4.02 11.24 14.39
N GLY A 77 5.01 10.55 14.93
CA GLY A 77 4.86 9.77 16.17
C GLY A 77 4.06 8.48 16.00
N GLY A 78 4.03 7.91 14.76
CA GLY A 78 3.38 6.63 14.51
C GLY A 78 2.08 6.72 13.71
N PHE A 79 2.08 7.46 12.61
CA PHE A 79 0.92 7.57 11.72
C PHE A 79 0.71 6.27 10.94
N SER A 80 0.04 5.31 11.59
CA SER A 80 -0.22 3.96 11.03
C SER A 80 -1.51 3.86 10.20
N TRP A 81 -2.11 4.96 9.79
CA TRP A 81 -3.33 4.98 9.01
C TRP A 81 -3.10 4.53 7.56
N LEU A 82 -4.10 3.85 7.01
CA LEU A 82 -4.08 3.38 5.62
C LEU A 82 -2.90 2.44 5.31
N LEU A 83 -2.55 1.56 6.24
CA LEU A 83 -1.69 0.41 5.93
C LEU A 83 -2.50 -0.61 5.13
N LEU A 84 -1.92 -1.09 4.02
CA LEU A 84 -2.60 -2.02 3.13
C LEU A 84 -3.04 -3.30 3.85
N GLY A 85 -2.17 -3.85 4.70
CA GLY A 85 -2.51 -5.02 5.50
C GLY A 85 -3.71 -4.80 6.40
N GLN A 86 -3.85 -3.64 7.05
CA GLN A 86 -4.98 -3.37 7.95
C GLN A 86 -6.32 -3.33 7.21
N SER A 87 -6.35 -3.01 5.91
CA SER A 87 -7.58 -3.02 5.12
C SER A 87 -8.15 -4.41 4.89
N GLN A 88 -7.38 -5.46 5.19
CA GLN A 88 -7.75 -6.86 4.99
C GLN A 88 -8.19 -7.55 6.30
N ASN A 89 -8.49 -6.79 7.32
CA ASN A 89 -9.07 -7.32 8.55
C ASN A 89 -10.43 -7.98 8.25
N GLN A 90 -10.71 -9.10 8.89
CA GLN A 90 -11.90 -9.94 8.66
C GLN A 90 -11.95 -10.58 7.26
N THR A 91 -10.78 -10.89 6.71
CA THR A 91 -10.63 -11.65 5.46
C THR A 91 -9.87 -12.95 5.72
N VAL A 92 -9.59 -13.72 4.67
CA VAL A 92 -8.73 -14.92 4.76
C VAL A 92 -7.34 -14.69 5.35
N PHE A 93 -6.90 -13.46 5.38
CA PHE A 93 -5.59 -13.14 5.94
C PHE A 93 -5.61 -13.06 7.47
N ASP A 94 -6.77 -13.20 8.11
CA ASP A 94 -6.91 -13.10 9.57
C ASP A 94 -6.02 -14.07 10.34
N PHE A 95 -5.78 -15.25 9.80
CA PHE A 95 -4.89 -16.24 10.43
C PHE A 95 -3.42 -15.83 10.42
N ILE A 96 -3.02 -14.87 9.57
CA ILE A 96 -1.64 -14.39 9.46
C ILE A 96 -1.33 -13.32 10.52
N TYR A 97 -2.33 -12.51 10.90
CA TYR A 97 -2.11 -11.38 11.81
C TYR A 97 -1.53 -11.76 13.17
N PRO A 98 -2.00 -12.83 13.85
CA PRO A 98 -1.46 -13.19 15.17
C PRO A 98 0.01 -13.60 15.13
N ILE A 99 0.52 -14.09 13.98
CA ILE A 99 1.87 -14.64 13.85
C ILE A 99 2.83 -13.58 13.27
N PHE A 100 2.43 -12.91 12.20
CA PHE A 100 3.32 -12.06 11.40
C PHE A 100 2.89 -10.58 11.33
N GLY A 101 1.73 -10.23 11.89
CA GLY A 101 1.20 -8.87 11.89
C GLY A 101 0.69 -8.38 10.53
N SER A 102 0.19 -7.15 10.50
CA SER A 102 -0.37 -6.51 9.30
C SER A 102 0.67 -6.29 8.20
N THR A 103 1.94 -6.15 8.57
CA THR A 103 3.05 -5.94 7.65
C THR A 103 3.25 -7.12 6.69
N ALA A 104 3.11 -8.36 7.21
CA ALA A 104 3.18 -9.56 6.37
C ALA A 104 2.00 -9.64 5.40
N VAL A 105 0.82 -9.23 5.84
CA VAL A 105 -0.36 -9.18 4.98
C VAL A 105 -0.17 -8.15 3.86
N SER A 106 0.35 -6.95 4.16
CA SER A 106 0.74 -5.96 3.13
C SER A 106 1.71 -6.55 2.12
N TYR A 107 2.74 -7.26 2.59
CA TYR A 107 3.72 -7.92 1.72
C TYR A 107 3.08 -8.92 0.76
N ILE A 108 2.24 -9.80 1.29
CA ILE A 108 1.56 -10.85 0.50
C ILE A 108 0.65 -10.22 -0.56
N ILE A 109 -0.12 -9.19 -0.22
CA ILE A 109 -1.02 -8.52 -1.16
C ILE A 109 -0.23 -7.87 -2.30
N VAL A 110 0.85 -7.16 -1.98
CA VAL A 110 1.69 -6.52 -3.00
C VAL A 110 2.37 -7.57 -3.87
N LEU A 111 2.83 -8.68 -3.27
CA LEU A 111 3.42 -9.79 -3.99
C LEU A 111 2.44 -10.41 -4.99
N ILE A 112 1.21 -10.70 -4.56
CA ILE A 112 0.14 -11.22 -5.42
C ILE A 112 -0.15 -10.23 -6.56
N SER A 113 -0.31 -8.95 -6.23
CA SER A 113 -0.59 -7.90 -7.22
C SER A 113 0.53 -7.78 -8.26
N ALA A 114 1.80 -7.87 -7.84
CA ALA A 114 2.95 -7.82 -8.74
C ALA A 114 3.04 -9.05 -9.64
N ILE A 115 2.72 -10.24 -9.14
CA ILE A 115 2.64 -11.48 -9.93
C ILE A 115 1.53 -11.38 -10.98
N VAL A 116 0.33 -10.92 -10.57
CA VAL A 116 -0.81 -10.72 -11.48
C VAL A 116 -0.46 -9.72 -12.57
N TYR A 117 0.10 -8.58 -12.21
CA TYR A 117 0.54 -7.56 -13.16
C TYR A 117 1.53 -8.12 -14.19
N LYS A 118 2.54 -8.86 -13.71
CA LYS A 118 3.54 -9.48 -14.59
C LYS A 118 2.93 -10.53 -15.52
N SER A 119 1.98 -11.33 -15.03
CA SER A 119 1.24 -12.30 -15.84
C SER A 119 0.51 -11.67 -17.02
N ILE A 120 -0.08 -10.49 -16.78
CA ILE A 120 -0.82 -9.76 -17.82
C ILE A 120 0.13 -9.20 -18.87
N ILE A 121 1.28 -8.66 -18.46
CA ILE A 121 2.23 -8.02 -19.39
C ILE A 121 3.04 -9.03 -20.18
N ASP A 122 3.62 -10.01 -19.52
CA ASP A 122 4.55 -10.96 -20.15
C ASP A 122 3.85 -12.07 -20.91
N LYS A 123 2.53 -12.22 -20.75
CA LYS A 123 1.70 -13.30 -21.33
C LYS A 123 2.31 -14.71 -21.12
N THR A 124 3.14 -14.87 -20.11
CA THR A 124 3.79 -16.15 -19.83
C THR A 124 2.80 -17.09 -19.13
N LYS A 125 2.65 -18.32 -19.63
CA LYS A 125 1.71 -19.32 -19.09
C LYS A 125 1.93 -19.59 -17.60
N THR A 126 3.18 -19.57 -17.13
CA THR A 126 3.53 -19.86 -15.74
C THR A 126 2.97 -18.81 -14.79
N TYR A 127 3.18 -17.52 -15.06
CA TYR A 127 2.65 -16.44 -14.22
C TYR A 127 1.13 -16.32 -14.32
N SER A 128 0.56 -16.62 -15.51
CA SER A 128 -0.88 -16.63 -15.70
C SER A 128 -1.57 -17.69 -14.86
N SER A 129 -1.01 -18.89 -14.76
CA SER A 129 -1.57 -19.95 -13.93
C SER A 129 -1.48 -19.62 -12.44
N VAL A 130 -0.34 -19.10 -11.98
CA VAL A 130 -0.16 -18.70 -10.58
C VAL A 130 -1.10 -17.54 -10.23
N SER A 131 -1.24 -16.54 -11.10
CA SER A 131 -2.15 -15.42 -10.86
C SER A 131 -3.61 -15.85 -10.83
N LEU A 132 -4.01 -16.79 -11.69
CA LEU A 132 -5.36 -17.33 -11.70
C LEU A 132 -5.67 -18.07 -10.38
N VAL A 133 -4.77 -18.91 -9.91
CA VAL A 133 -4.91 -19.62 -8.62
C VAL A 133 -5.03 -18.63 -7.46
N LEU A 134 -4.19 -17.59 -7.43
CA LEU A 134 -4.22 -16.57 -6.39
C LEU A 134 -5.50 -15.72 -6.44
N LEU A 135 -5.97 -15.35 -7.64
CA LEU A 135 -7.23 -14.63 -7.81
C LEU A 135 -8.43 -15.49 -7.40
N LEU A 136 -8.45 -16.77 -7.80
CA LEU A 136 -9.51 -17.70 -7.40
C LEU A 136 -9.52 -17.91 -5.88
N SER A 137 -8.36 -17.98 -5.23
CA SER A 137 -8.27 -18.07 -3.79
C SER A 137 -8.77 -16.81 -3.07
N LEU A 138 -8.62 -15.64 -3.68
CA LEU A 138 -9.13 -14.37 -3.17
C LEU A 138 -10.65 -14.20 -3.38
N ILE A 139 -11.21 -14.80 -4.44
CA ILE A 139 -12.63 -14.72 -4.76
C ILE A 139 -13.45 -15.78 -4.00
N HIS A 140 -12.80 -16.88 -3.60
CA HIS A 140 -13.47 -18.02 -2.95
C HIS A 140 -13.74 -17.78 -1.45
N ILE A 141 -13.67 -16.56 -1.03
CA ILE A 141 -13.90 -16.07 0.30
C ILE A 141 -14.98 -15.02 0.29
#